data_812a53b6a177270696609bb93cc4f1a5
#
_entry.id   812a53b6a177270696609bb93cc4f1a5
#
_cell.length_a   1.000
_cell.length_b   1.000
_cell.length_c   1.000
_cell.angle_alpha   90.00
_cell.angle_beta   90.00
_cell.angle_gamma   90.00
#
_symmetry.space_group_name_H-M   'P 1'
#
loop_
_entity.id
_entity.type
_entity.pdbx_description
1 polymer ?
#
loop_
_entity_poly.entity_id
_entity_poly.type
_entity_poly.pdbx_seq_one_letter_code
_entity_poly.pdbx_strand_id
1 'polypeptide(L)'
;MLESITLDQSEVSAEIDAYIHHVCFGKQGVFEYGKQLRCEIVNNNLLKIYDGLFINQGRFNRIVPGTYEEIKIANGIVGSTRYDLIVSHFETDGINETHDIRVIQGDDEGNIPSLQTGDTFNGATVNELLLYTVKLDGINIESVTKGFDTISQLRKYMSIVSKGEGNITVEFDVD
;
A
#
# COMPACT_ATOMS: atom_id res chain seq x y z
N MET A 1 28.52 -13.88 1.62
CA MET A 1 28.71 -14.03 3.10
C MET A 1 27.44 -14.67 3.64
N LEU A 2 27.51 -15.61 4.59
CA LEU A 2 26.33 -16.19 5.25
C LEU A 2 25.97 -15.30 6.44
N GLU A 3 24.72 -14.87 6.54
CA GLU A 3 24.16 -14.15 7.67
C GLU A 3 23.03 -14.98 8.28
N SER A 4 23.02 -15.13 9.61
CA SER A 4 21.97 -15.83 10.35
C SER A 4 21.13 -14.79 11.09
N ILE A 5 19.87 -14.65 10.70
CA ILE A 5 18.95 -13.58 11.18
C ILE A 5 18.01 -14.01 12.29
N THR A 6 17.93 -15.32 12.60
CA THR A 6 16.97 -15.85 13.59
C THR A 6 17.67 -16.69 14.68
N LEU A 7 18.94 -16.42 14.98
CA LEU A 7 19.64 -17.03 16.10
C LEU A 7 19.30 -16.34 17.42
N ASP A 8 19.48 -17.07 18.53
CA ASP A 8 19.36 -16.50 19.88
C ASP A 8 20.29 -15.28 20.02
N GLN A 9 19.75 -14.18 20.60
CA GLN A 9 20.40 -12.86 20.74
C GLN A 9 20.73 -12.12 19.43
N SER A 10 20.19 -12.55 18.27
CA SER A 10 20.26 -11.76 17.05
C SER A 10 19.29 -10.56 17.12
N GLU A 11 19.76 -9.39 16.73
CA GLU A 11 18.88 -8.24 16.49
C GLU A 11 18.36 -8.30 15.05
N VAL A 12 17.04 -8.27 14.90
CA VAL A 12 16.40 -8.16 13.58
C VAL A 12 16.14 -6.68 13.30
N SER A 13 16.84 -6.13 12.32
CA SER A 13 16.58 -4.75 11.88
C SER A 13 15.23 -4.64 11.15
N ALA A 14 14.68 -3.43 11.08
CA ALA A 14 13.45 -3.18 10.31
C ALA A 14 13.61 -3.55 8.83
N GLU A 15 14.81 -3.39 8.26
CA GLU A 15 15.11 -3.77 6.89
C GLU A 15 15.07 -5.29 6.69
N ILE A 16 15.68 -6.06 7.61
CA ILE A 16 15.68 -7.54 7.55
C ILE A 16 14.23 -8.06 7.72
N ASP A 17 13.47 -7.50 8.64
CA ASP A 17 12.06 -7.86 8.85
C ASP A 17 11.23 -7.56 7.59
N ALA A 18 11.40 -6.39 7.01
CA ALA A 18 10.77 -6.03 5.75
C ALA A 18 11.16 -6.97 4.60
N TYR A 19 12.43 -7.39 4.52
CA TYR A 19 12.89 -8.33 3.50
C TYR A 19 12.20 -9.70 3.64
N ILE A 20 12.08 -10.22 4.87
CA ILE A 20 11.35 -11.47 5.15
C ILE A 20 9.89 -11.34 4.69
N HIS A 21 9.22 -10.26 5.05
CA HIS A 21 7.85 -10.02 4.63
C HIS A 21 7.72 -9.89 3.10
N HIS A 22 8.65 -9.20 2.45
CA HIS A 22 8.67 -9.06 1.00
C HIS A 22 8.74 -10.43 0.30
N VAL A 23 9.62 -11.31 0.77
CA VAL A 23 9.74 -12.68 0.24
C VAL A 23 8.48 -13.51 0.52
N CYS A 24 7.90 -13.39 1.72
CA CYS A 24 6.72 -14.17 2.11
C CYS A 24 5.45 -13.77 1.33
N PHE A 25 5.24 -12.47 1.08
CA PHE A 25 4.03 -11.99 0.41
C PHE A 25 4.21 -11.80 -1.10
N GLY A 26 5.44 -11.67 -1.59
CA GLY A 26 5.80 -11.62 -3.00
C GLY A 26 5.28 -10.39 -3.76
N LYS A 27 4.52 -9.49 -3.13
CA LYS A 27 3.94 -8.28 -3.73
C LYS A 27 3.63 -7.21 -2.69
N GLN A 28 3.46 -5.99 -3.17
CA GLN A 28 2.92 -4.87 -2.40
C GLN A 28 1.42 -4.68 -2.70
N GLY A 29 0.68 -4.09 -1.77
CA GLY A 29 -0.75 -3.86 -1.93
C GLY A 29 -1.49 -3.72 -0.60
N VAL A 30 -2.81 -3.81 -0.63
CA VAL A 30 -3.70 -3.65 0.52
C VAL A 30 -4.35 -4.97 0.88
N PHE A 31 -4.26 -5.35 2.16
CA PHE A 31 -4.85 -6.60 2.64
C PHE A 31 -6.38 -6.51 2.75
N GLU A 32 -7.04 -7.65 2.54
CA GLU A 32 -8.48 -7.83 2.81
C GLU A 32 -8.75 -7.80 4.32
N TYR A 33 -8.48 -6.64 4.95
CA TYR A 33 -8.64 -6.41 6.37
C TYR A 33 -9.12 -4.97 6.64
N GLY A 34 -9.99 -4.81 7.65
CA GLY A 34 -10.59 -3.52 7.97
C GLY A 34 -11.48 -3.03 6.82
N LYS A 35 -11.48 -1.72 6.57
CA LYS A 35 -12.18 -1.11 5.43
C LYS A 35 -11.34 -1.08 4.15
N GLN A 36 -10.19 -1.79 4.12
CA GLN A 36 -9.32 -1.96 2.96
C GLN A 36 -8.91 -0.62 2.33
N LEU A 37 -8.60 0.38 3.16
CA LEU A 37 -8.31 1.75 2.76
C LEU A 37 -9.42 2.42 1.91
N ARG A 38 -10.69 2.03 2.06
CA ARG A 38 -11.79 2.62 1.30
C ARG A 38 -11.71 4.15 1.29
N CYS A 39 -11.74 4.75 0.09
CA CYS A 39 -11.75 6.19 -0.09
C CYS A 39 -13.18 6.72 -0.21
N GLU A 40 -13.41 7.91 0.35
CA GLU A 40 -14.69 8.63 0.29
C GLU A 40 -14.43 10.09 -0.05
N ILE A 41 -15.17 10.62 -1.01
CA ILE A 41 -15.15 12.04 -1.36
C ILE A 41 -16.04 12.78 -0.36
N VAL A 42 -15.44 13.66 0.45
CA VAL A 42 -16.17 14.49 1.43
C VAL A 42 -16.66 15.79 0.76
N ASN A 43 -15.77 16.41 -0.01
CA ASN A 43 -16.05 17.60 -0.84
C ASN A 43 -14.98 17.75 -1.93
N ASN A 44 -15.00 18.85 -2.68
CA ASN A 44 -14.10 19.08 -3.81
C ASN A 44 -12.59 19.15 -3.45
N ASN A 45 -12.25 19.24 -2.16
CA ASN A 45 -10.88 19.41 -1.68
C ASN A 45 -10.49 18.42 -0.61
N LEU A 46 -11.41 17.53 -0.21
CA LEU A 46 -11.17 16.63 0.91
C LEU A 46 -11.67 15.24 0.60
N LEU A 47 -10.77 14.29 0.76
CA LEU A 47 -11.04 12.86 0.75
C LEU A 47 -10.80 12.29 2.14
N LYS A 48 -11.47 11.18 2.46
CA LYS A 48 -11.16 10.34 3.62
C LYS A 48 -10.74 8.95 3.16
N ILE A 49 -9.61 8.48 3.68
CA ILE A 49 -9.16 7.10 3.50
C ILE A 49 -9.35 6.40 4.85
N TYR A 50 -10.22 5.40 4.87
CA TYR A 50 -10.55 4.66 6.07
C TYR A 50 -9.51 3.60 6.41
N ASP A 51 -9.69 2.98 7.58
CA ASP A 51 -8.80 1.98 8.13
C ASP A 51 -8.53 0.80 7.18
N GLY A 52 -7.33 0.25 7.32
CA GLY A 52 -6.85 -0.89 6.56
C GLY A 52 -5.38 -1.15 6.82
N LEU A 53 -4.92 -2.30 6.38
CA LEU A 53 -3.53 -2.74 6.45
C LEU A 53 -2.97 -2.83 5.03
N PHE A 54 -1.77 -2.33 4.81
CA PHE A 54 -1.10 -2.42 3.52
C PHE A 54 0.39 -2.69 3.69
N ILE A 55 1.01 -3.18 2.62
CA ILE A 55 2.43 -3.50 2.58
C ILE A 55 3.06 -2.79 1.38
N ASN A 56 4.16 -2.09 1.64
CA ASN A 56 4.99 -1.43 0.64
C ASN A 56 6.42 -1.96 0.80
N GLN A 57 6.88 -2.77 -0.15
CA GLN A 57 8.18 -3.47 -0.12
C GLN A 57 8.50 -4.08 1.26
N GLY A 58 7.61 -4.96 1.73
CA GLY A 58 7.78 -5.68 2.99
C GLY A 58 7.48 -4.89 4.26
N ARG A 59 7.33 -3.57 4.18
CA ARG A 59 7.03 -2.71 5.32
C ARG A 59 5.52 -2.61 5.51
N PHE A 60 5.04 -3.11 6.64
CA PHE A 60 3.63 -3.03 7.01
C PHE A 60 3.25 -1.67 7.55
N ASN A 61 2.15 -1.14 7.05
CA ASN A 61 1.56 0.11 7.50
C ASN A 61 0.05 -0.03 7.65
N ARG A 62 -0.54 0.72 8.55
CA ARG A 62 -1.99 0.70 8.75
C ARG A 62 -2.54 2.09 9.07
N ILE A 63 -3.75 2.33 8.63
CA ILE A 63 -4.64 3.30 9.28
C ILE A 63 -5.34 2.56 10.41
N VAL A 64 -5.29 3.14 11.61
CA VAL A 64 -5.78 2.49 12.84
C VAL A 64 -7.26 2.13 12.71
N PRO A 65 -7.68 0.91 13.11
CA PRO A 65 -9.08 0.49 13.03
C PRO A 65 -10.05 1.49 13.66
N GLY A 66 -11.12 1.80 12.94
CA GLY A 66 -12.14 2.78 13.35
C GLY A 66 -11.75 4.25 13.13
N THR A 67 -10.57 4.53 12.56
CA THR A 67 -10.13 5.88 12.20
C THR A 67 -10.06 6.09 10.68
N TYR A 68 -9.59 7.25 10.25
CA TYR A 68 -9.35 7.60 8.85
C TYR A 68 -8.26 8.66 8.75
N GLU A 69 -7.63 8.76 7.58
CA GLU A 69 -6.76 9.87 7.20
C GLU A 69 -7.52 10.86 6.32
N GLU A 70 -7.32 12.15 6.55
CA GLU A 70 -7.86 13.22 5.72
C GLU A 70 -6.83 13.64 4.67
N ILE A 71 -7.22 13.48 3.41
CA ILE A 71 -6.37 13.81 2.27
C ILE A 71 -6.90 15.08 1.62
N LYS A 72 -6.10 16.14 1.68
CA LYS A 72 -6.42 17.42 1.05
C LYS A 72 -5.97 17.44 -0.40
N ILE A 73 -6.88 17.75 -1.30
CA ILE A 73 -6.63 17.94 -2.73
C ILE A 73 -6.64 19.45 -3.03
N ALA A 74 -5.62 19.93 -3.71
CA ALA A 74 -5.58 21.32 -4.15
C ALA A 74 -6.69 21.61 -5.16
N ASN A 75 -7.21 22.83 -5.18
CA ASN A 75 -8.22 23.24 -6.19
C ASN A 75 -7.65 23.08 -7.60
N GLY A 76 -8.47 22.58 -8.50
CA GLY A 76 -8.19 22.62 -9.94
C GLY A 76 -8.52 23.98 -10.55
N ILE A 77 -8.30 24.11 -11.84
CA ILE A 77 -8.57 25.31 -12.63
C ILE A 77 -9.80 25.07 -13.52
N VAL A 78 -10.72 26.03 -13.54
CA VAL A 78 -11.93 25.95 -14.39
C VAL A 78 -11.55 25.74 -15.86
N GLY A 79 -12.09 24.69 -16.46
CA GLY A 79 -11.87 24.35 -17.86
C GLY A 79 -10.63 23.50 -18.12
N SER A 80 -9.90 23.05 -17.08
CA SER A 80 -8.80 22.10 -17.20
C SER A 80 -9.11 20.77 -16.53
N THR A 81 -8.41 19.72 -16.95
CA THR A 81 -8.41 18.40 -16.31
C THR A 81 -7.08 18.19 -15.62
N ARG A 82 -7.09 17.68 -14.38
CA ARG A 82 -5.87 17.31 -13.64
C ARG A 82 -6.02 15.94 -13.01
N TYR A 83 -4.91 15.21 -12.95
CA TYR A 83 -4.82 13.95 -12.24
C TYR A 83 -3.84 14.08 -11.07
N ASP A 84 -4.32 13.85 -9.85
CA ASP A 84 -3.48 13.77 -8.66
C ASP A 84 -3.37 12.31 -8.24
N LEU A 85 -2.20 11.88 -7.76
CA LEU A 85 -1.99 10.55 -7.23
C LEU A 85 -1.91 10.61 -5.71
N ILE A 86 -2.63 9.71 -5.04
CA ILE A 86 -2.46 9.47 -3.61
C ILE A 86 -1.61 8.22 -3.48
N VAL A 87 -0.46 8.33 -2.83
CA VAL A 87 0.54 7.28 -2.74
C VAL A 87 0.90 6.97 -1.28
N SER A 88 1.24 5.72 -1.02
CA SER A 88 2.03 5.35 0.14
C SER A 88 3.49 5.56 -0.23
N HIS A 89 4.12 6.58 0.35
CA HIS A 89 5.49 6.98 0.06
C HIS A 89 6.43 6.45 1.15
N PHE A 90 7.37 5.63 0.75
CA PHE A 90 8.48 5.17 1.58
C PHE A 90 9.77 5.83 1.12
N GLU A 91 10.56 6.32 2.07
CA GLU A 91 11.86 6.92 1.82
C GLU A 91 12.86 6.52 2.90
N THR A 92 14.11 6.28 2.51
CA THR A 92 15.22 5.99 3.41
C THR A 92 16.49 6.72 3.00
N ASP A 93 17.27 7.16 3.99
CA ASP A 93 18.63 7.68 3.79
C ASP A 93 19.71 6.61 4.13
N GLY A 94 19.28 5.36 4.36
CA GLY A 94 20.13 4.24 4.78
C GLY A 94 20.31 4.12 6.30
N ILE A 95 19.82 5.09 7.08
CA ILE A 95 19.84 5.10 8.55
C ILE A 95 18.40 5.23 9.08
N ASN A 96 17.66 6.19 8.51
CA ASN A 96 16.30 6.49 8.91
C ASN A 96 15.33 6.09 7.80
N GLU A 97 14.20 5.53 8.20
CA GLU A 97 13.10 5.22 7.31
C GLU A 97 11.90 6.10 7.64
N THR A 98 11.25 6.64 6.61
CA THR A 98 10.00 7.37 6.74
C THR A 98 8.93 6.75 5.87
N HIS A 99 7.69 6.80 6.34
CA HIS A 99 6.55 6.27 5.60
C HIS A 99 5.32 7.12 5.88
N ASP A 100 4.74 7.68 4.83
CA ASP A 100 3.52 8.49 4.92
C ASP A 100 2.61 8.30 3.70
N ILE A 101 1.42 8.92 3.76
CA ILE A 101 0.52 9.01 2.62
C ILE A 101 0.65 10.43 2.06
N ARG A 102 1.03 10.54 0.78
CA ARG A 102 1.24 11.82 0.10
C ARG A 102 0.33 11.97 -1.12
N VAL A 103 0.14 13.22 -1.51
CA VAL A 103 -0.49 13.60 -2.78
C VAL A 103 0.59 14.08 -3.73
N ILE A 104 0.70 13.43 -4.88
CA ILE A 104 1.50 13.90 -6.00
C ILE A 104 0.54 14.65 -6.91
N GLN A 105 0.63 15.97 -6.91
CA GLN A 105 -0.21 16.82 -7.73
C GLN A 105 0.25 16.77 -9.19
N GLY A 106 -0.70 16.56 -10.10
CA GLY A 106 -0.46 16.64 -11.54
C GLY A 106 -0.46 18.07 -12.07
N ASP A 107 -0.24 18.17 -13.37
CA ASP A 107 -0.38 19.44 -14.11
C ASP A 107 -1.83 19.67 -14.57
N ASP A 108 -2.12 20.89 -14.99
CA ASP A 108 -3.45 21.28 -15.48
C ASP A 108 -3.62 20.97 -17.00
N GLU A 109 -2.68 20.25 -17.60
CA GLU A 109 -2.73 19.77 -18.98
C GLU A 109 -3.35 18.37 -19.11
N GLY A 110 -3.64 17.73 -17.96
CA GLY A 110 -4.25 16.41 -17.89
C GLY A 110 -3.25 15.25 -17.98
N ASN A 111 -1.97 15.50 -17.72
CA ASN A 111 -0.98 14.45 -17.62
C ASN A 111 -1.06 13.76 -16.24
N ILE A 112 -0.91 12.44 -16.24
CA ILE A 112 -0.82 11.66 -15.00
C ILE A 112 0.62 11.74 -14.49
N PRO A 113 0.85 12.13 -13.22
CA PRO A 113 2.19 12.15 -12.64
C PRO A 113 2.85 10.77 -12.65
N SER A 114 4.17 10.72 -12.73
CA SER A 114 4.93 9.48 -12.61
C SER A 114 5.20 9.16 -11.14
N LEU A 115 5.14 7.86 -10.81
CA LEU A 115 5.55 7.34 -9.51
C LEU A 115 7.08 7.17 -9.45
N GLN A 116 7.64 7.37 -8.26
CA GLN A 116 9.00 6.95 -7.96
C GLN A 116 8.97 5.50 -7.45
N THR A 117 9.21 4.55 -8.35
CA THR A 117 9.25 3.13 -8.01
C THR A 117 10.69 2.64 -8.01
N GLY A 118 11.15 2.15 -6.86
CA GLY A 118 12.51 1.64 -6.71
C GLY A 118 12.55 0.38 -5.87
N ASP A 119 13.52 -0.48 -6.11
CA ASP A 119 13.79 -1.63 -5.26
C ASP A 119 14.69 -1.21 -4.10
N THR A 120 14.08 -1.02 -2.93
CA THR A 120 14.78 -0.55 -1.73
C THR A 120 15.71 -1.60 -1.13
N PHE A 121 15.58 -2.88 -1.50
CA PHE A 121 16.52 -3.93 -1.11
C PHE A 121 17.75 -3.98 -2.02
N ASN A 122 17.72 -3.30 -3.16
CA ASN A 122 18.83 -3.16 -4.10
C ASN A 122 19.33 -1.70 -4.24
N GLY A 123 19.19 -0.90 -3.17
CA GLY A 123 19.80 0.41 -3.04
C GLY A 123 18.98 1.59 -3.52
N ALA A 124 17.72 1.39 -3.92
CA ALA A 124 16.81 2.52 -4.12
C ALA A 124 16.44 3.13 -2.76
N THR A 125 16.32 4.45 -2.73
CA THR A 125 15.99 5.19 -1.50
C THR A 125 14.51 5.53 -1.37
N VAL A 126 13.73 5.39 -2.47
CA VAL A 126 12.31 5.74 -2.50
C VAL A 126 11.52 4.63 -3.18
N ASN A 127 10.35 4.31 -2.64
CA ASN A 127 9.32 3.54 -3.34
C ASN A 127 7.93 4.09 -3.03
N GLU A 128 7.13 4.29 -4.08
CA GLU A 128 5.76 4.75 -4.02
C GLU A 128 4.80 3.65 -4.47
N LEU A 129 3.85 3.30 -3.59
CA LEU A 129 2.73 2.43 -3.91
C LEU A 129 1.50 3.30 -4.21
N LEU A 130 0.97 3.21 -5.42
CA LEU A 130 -0.25 3.92 -5.79
C LEU A 130 -1.45 3.41 -4.97
N LEU A 131 -2.09 4.31 -4.23
CA LEU A 131 -3.33 4.02 -3.54
C LEU A 131 -4.54 4.45 -4.36
N TYR A 132 -4.55 5.70 -4.83
CA TYR A 132 -5.67 6.23 -5.63
C TYR A 132 -5.19 7.22 -6.69
N THR A 133 -5.89 7.22 -7.81
CA THR A 133 -5.84 8.29 -8.81
C THR A 133 -7.09 9.15 -8.66
N VAL A 134 -6.91 10.43 -8.46
CA VAL A 134 -7.97 11.43 -8.34
C VAL A 134 -8.02 12.24 -9.63
N LYS A 135 -9.14 12.18 -10.34
CA LYS A 135 -9.38 13.03 -11.52
C LYS A 135 -10.18 14.23 -11.12
N LEU A 136 -9.69 15.42 -11.47
CA LEU A 136 -10.39 16.67 -11.33
C LEU A 136 -10.87 17.15 -12.72
N ASP A 137 -12.11 17.64 -12.76
CA ASP A 137 -12.66 18.43 -13.86
C ASP A 137 -12.96 19.84 -13.35
N GLY A 138 -12.19 20.79 -13.80
CA GLY A 138 -12.20 22.13 -13.24
C GLY A 138 -11.89 22.10 -11.74
N ILE A 139 -12.76 22.64 -10.93
CA ILE A 139 -12.61 22.69 -9.47
C ILE A 139 -13.19 21.47 -8.74
N ASN A 140 -13.79 20.52 -9.46
CA ASN A 140 -14.50 19.40 -8.86
C ASN A 140 -13.69 18.11 -8.96
N ILE A 141 -13.74 17.29 -7.92
CA ILE A 141 -13.29 15.89 -8.02
C ILE A 141 -14.35 15.12 -8.81
N GLU A 142 -13.99 14.71 -10.03
CA GLU A 142 -14.86 13.94 -10.92
C GLU A 142 -14.90 12.46 -10.51
N SER A 143 -13.73 11.88 -10.23
CA SER A 143 -13.63 10.47 -9.86
C SER A 143 -12.38 10.17 -9.02
N VAL A 144 -12.47 9.07 -8.26
CA VAL A 144 -11.37 8.49 -7.49
C VAL A 144 -11.28 7.01 -7.85
N THR A 145 -10.17 6.60 -8.44
CA THR A 145 -9.95 5.23 -8.91
C THR A 145 -8.88 4.56 -8.07
N LYS A 146 -9.17 3.32 -7.62
CA LYS A 146 -8.23 2.49 -6.87
C LYS A 146 -7.04 2.09 -7.74
N GLY A 147 -5.81 2.22 -7.22
CA GLY A 147 -4.58 1.92 -7.92
C GLY A 147 -3.75 0.77 -7.35
N PHE A 148 -4.20 0.11 -6.28
CA PHE A 148 -3.48 -0.98 -5.63
C PHE A 148 -4.14 -2.34 -5.85
N ASP A 149 -3.33 -3.39 -5.75
CA ASP A 149 -3.78 -4.77 -5.69
C ASP A 149 -4.29 -5.12 -4.29
N THR A 150 -5.30 -5.99 -4.25
CA THR A 150 -5.79 -6.55 -3.00
C THR A 150 -5.03 -7.83 -2.68
N ILE A 151 -4.55 -7.95 -1.43
CA ILE A 151 -3.87 -9.14 -0.92
C ILE A 151 -4.86 -9.91 -0.06
N SER A 152 -5.21 -11.11 -0.49
CA SER A 152 -6.12 -11.99 0.25
C SER A 152 -5.45 -12.57 1.49
N GLN A 153 -6.26 -12.89 2.50
CA GLN A 153 -5.76 -13.53 3.72
C GLN A 153 -5.34 -14.98 3.41
N LEU A 154 -4.17 -15.39 3.88
CA LEU A 154 -3.64 -16.75 3.68
C LEU A 154 -4.64 -17.85 4.05
N ARG A 155 -5.44 -17.65 5.11
CA ARG A 155 -6.47 -18.62 5.53
C ARG A 155 -7.54 -18.89 4.47
N LYS A 156 -7.72 -18.01 3.46
CA LYS A 156 -8.68 -18.21 2.37
C LYS A 156 -8.21 -19.28 1.39
N TYR A 157 -6.91 -19.53 1.34
CA TYR A 157 -6.30 -20.53 0.47
C TYR A 157 -6.07 -21.88 1.16
N MET A 158 -6.53 -22.01 2.42
CA MET A 158 -6.35 -23.22 3.22
C MET A 158 -7.71 -23.78 3.60
N SER A 159 -8.09 -24.92 3.04
CA SER A 159 -9.26 -25.70 3.48
C SER A 159 -8.83 -27.04 4.09
N ILE A 160 -9.52 -27.46 5.16
CA ILE A 160 -9.37 -28.82 5.70
C ILE A 160 -10.35 -29.69 4.95
N VAL A 161 -9.86 -30.52 4.03
CA VAL A 161 -10.67 -31.33 3.13
C VAL A 161 -11.12 -32.65 3.76
N SER A 162 -10.30 -33.23 4.65
CA SER A 162 -10.69 -34.42 5.39
C SER A 162 -10.02 -34.56 6.75
N LYS A 163 -10.75 -35.12 7.73
CA LYS A 163 -10.21 -35.68 8.96
C LYS A 163 -10.38 -37.20 8.89
N GLY A 164 -9.34 -37.89 8.45
CA GLY A 164 -9.26 -39.35 8.64
C GLY A 164 -8.57 -39.66 9.97
N GLU A 165 -8.61 -40.91 10.44
CA GLU A 165 -7.93 -41.36 11.65
C GLU A 165 -6.43 -41.04 11.56
N GLY A 166 -6.01 -39.97 12.28
CA GLY A 166 -4.61 -39.54 12.41
C GLY A 166 -4.03 -38.71 11.26
N ASN A 167 -4.78 -38.42 10.21
CA ASN A 167 -4.31 -37.59 9.07
C ASN A 167 -5.19 -36.36 8.85
N ILE A 168 -4.55 -35.20 8.68
CA ILE A 168 -5.18 -33.95 8.24
C ILE A 168 -4.69 -33.66 6.84
N THR A 169 -5.61 -33.60 5.88
CA THR A 169 -5.28 -33.13 4.52
C THR A 169 -5.65 -31.66 4.43
N VAL A 170 -4.70 -30.84 4.07
CA VAL A 170 -4.86 -29.40 3.82
C VAL A 170 -4.71 -29.19 2.31
N GLU A 171 -5.73 -28.68 1.67
CA GLU A 171 -5.64 -28.24 0.28
C GLU A 171 -5.39 -26.74 0.24
N PHE A 172 -4.54 -26.32 -0.70
CA PHE A 172 -4.28 -24.94 -1.01
C PHE A 172 -4.97 -24.65 -2.35
N ASP A 173 -5.93 -23.72 -2.36
CA ASP A 173 -6.43 -23.17 -3.60
C ASP A 173 -5.34 -22.27 -4.20
N VAL A 174 -4.76 -22.72 -5.29
CA VAL A 174 -3.78 -21.97 -6.10
C VAL A 174 -4.51 -21.60 -7.40
N ASP A 175 -5.16 -20.44 -7.43
CA ASP A 175 -5.63 -19.81 -8.65
C ASP A 175 -4.52 -19.01 -9.33
#